data_6e0f2da9cfd1be2b0da47d0ec4009cee
#
_entry.id   6e0f2da9cfd1be2b0da47d0ec4009cee
#
_cell.length_a   1.000
_cell.length_b   1.000
_cell.length_c   1.000
_cell.angle_alpha   90.00
_cell.angle_beta   90.00
_cell.angle_gamma   90.00
#
_symmetry.space_group_name_H-M   'P 1'
#
loop_
_entity.id
_entity.type
_entity.pdbx_description
1 polymer ?
#
loop_
_entity_poly.entity_id
_entity_poly.type
_entity_poly.pdbx_seq_one_letter_code
_entity_poly.pdbx_strand_id
1 'polypeptide(L)'
;MTKKLFKRILVTSTIAVLGVSTSFAALVMERDQSVDTAPSVNMYRFEVPAELQGTYNSAGVANLTASMEKEPNTLSMNVAHVKGNPSESYVVEIYKDLAAIDAHRKSDHYQAFVNEVGSKLTNRKMYDVQSVLLLEKKDALSIVNDGKAVVTLTEFTVNSNDIDAVQR
;
A
#
# COMPACT_ATOMS: atom_id res chain seq x y z
N MET A 1 -35.54 0.40 32.14
CA MET A 1 -35.01 -0.20 30.88
C MET A 1 -35.21 0.81 29.77
N THR A 2 -34.18 1.59 29.47
CA THR A 2 -34.23 2.66 28.44
C THR A 2 -33.31 2.26 27.29
N LYS A 3 -33.91 1.89 26.17
CA LYS A 3 -33.18 1.59 24.92
C LYS A 3 -32.67 2.89 24.34
N LYS A 4 -31.35 3.08 24.26
CA LYS A 4 -30.72 4.15 23.49
C LYS A 4 -30.76 3.80 21.99
N LEU A 5 -31.51 4.59 21.26
CA LEU A 5 -31.64 4.51 19.79
C LEU A 5 -30.42 5.20 19.17
N PHE A 6 -29.55 4.43 18.53
CA PHE A 6 -28.46 5.00 17.74
C PHE A 6 -29.02 5.51 16.40
N LYS A 7 -29.00 6.84 16.24
CA LYS A 7 -29.34 7.51 14.99
C LYS A 7 -28.13 7.38 14.03
N ARG A 8 -28.26 6.55 13.02
CA ARG A 8 -27.32 6.56 11.86
C ARG A 8 -27.59 7.82 11.05
N ILE A 9 -26.60 8.71 10.98
CA ILE A 9 -26.63 9.86 10.06
C ILE A 9 -26.07 9.34 8.73
N LEU A 10 -26.95 9.20 7.76
CA LEU A 10 -26.59 8.92 6.37
C LEU A 10 -26.24 10.27 5.71
N VAL A 11 -24.96 10.55 5.52
CA VAL A 11 -24.53 11.71 4.74
C VAL A 11 -24.42 11.25 3.27
N THR A 12 -25.46 11.53 2.50
CA THR A 12 -25.43 11.41 1.04
C THR A 12 -24.77 12.64 0.45
N SER A 13 -23.49 12.55 0.11
CA SER A 13 -22.84 13.56 -0.74
C SER A 13 -23.06 13.21 -2.20
N THR A 14 -23.87 14.02 -2.88
CA THR A 14 -24.07 13.96 -4.32
C THR A 14 -22.82 14.48 -5.01
N ILE A 15 -22.02 13.61 -5.60
CA ILE A 15 -20.88 14.00 -6.44
C ILE A 15 -21.40 14.14 -7.86
N ALA A 16 -21.42 15.37 -8.37
CA ALA A 16 -21.65 15.66 -9.78
C ALA A 16 -20.47 15.14 -10.61
N VAL A 17 -20.72 14.14 -11.44
CA VAL A 17 -19.74 13.61 -12.39
C VAL A 17 -19.66 14.57 -13.58
N LEU A 18 -18.63 15.43 -13.58
CA LEU A 18 -18.10 16.01 -14.81
C LEU A 18 -16.93 15.13 -15.25
N GLY A 19 -17.08 14.55 -16.44
CA GLY A 19 -16.09 13.66 -17.00
C GLY A 19 -14.71 14.28 -17.10
N VAL A 20 -13.70 13.55 -16.69
CA VAL A 20 -12.33 13.53 -17.26
C VAL A 20 -11.50 12.52 -16.48
N SER A 21 -10.77 11.69 -17.20
CA SER A 21 -9.62 10.87 -16.81
C SER A 21 -9.74 10.11 -15.48
N THR A 22 -9.84 8.81 -15.57
CA THR A 22 -9.66 7.88 -14.47
C THR A 22 -8.22 7.97 -13.94
N SER A 23 -7.92 9.03 -13.21
CA SER A 23 -6.72 9.14 -12.44
C SER A 23 -6.75 8.11 -11.30
N PHE A 24 -5.60 7.59 -10.97
CA PHE A 24 -5.28 6.66 -9.91
C PHE A 24 -5.86 7.02 -8.52
N ALA A 25 -6.31 8.25 -8.36
CA ALA A 25 -6.87 8.78 -7.11
C ALA A 25 -8.24 8.20 -6.69
N ALA A 26 -8.93 7.46 -7.54
CA ALA A 26 -10.30 7.01 -7.26
C ALA A 26 -10.40 5.72 -6.45
N LEU A 27 -9.29 5.16 -5.95
CA LEU A 27 -9.31 3.97 -5.08
C LEU A 27 -8.91 4.30 -3.63
N VAL A 28 -9.26 5.49 -3.15
CA VAL A 28 -9.18 5.78 -1.72
C VAL A 28 -10.43 5.17 -1.08
N MET A 29 -10.32 3.96 -0.58
CA MET A 29 -11.29 3.43 0.37
C MET A 29 -11.19 4.28 1.63
N GLU A 30 -12.31 4.85 2.09
CA GLU A 30 -12.38 5.52 3.39
C GLU A 30 -12.03 4.51 4.48
N ARG A 31 -10.86 4.67 5.08
CA ARG A 31 -10.47 3.93 6.27
C ARG A 31 -11.14 4.53 7.49
N ASP A 32 -11.53 3.67 8.44
CA ASP A 32 -12.00 4.12 9.75
C ASP A 32 -10.90 4.97 10.42
N GLN A 33 -11.19 6.24 10.67
CA GLN A 33 -10.26 7.24 11.21
C GLN A 33 -9.94 7.04 12.70
N SER A 34 -10.45 6.02 13.35
CA SER A 34 -10.25 5.79 14.79
C SER A 34 -8.85 5.27 15.17
N VAL A 35 -7.95 5.04 14.19
CA VAL A 35 -6.60 4.46 14.40
C VAL A 35 -5.52 5.36 13.80
N ASP A 36 -5.65 6.66 13.94
CA ASP A 36 -4.83 7.66 13.23
C ASP A 36 -3.36 7.74 13.68
N THR A 37 -2.98 7.07 14.76
CA THR A 37 -1.62 7.11 15.33
C THR A 37 -0.85 5.80 15.25
N ALA A 38 -1.47 4.73 14.76
CA ALA A 38 -0.82 3.44 14.62
C ALA A 38 -0.10 3.33 13.26
N PRO A 39 1.00 2.57 13.15
CA PRO A 39 1.62 2.28 11.87
C PRO A 39 0.62 1.69 10.89
N SER A 40 0.60 2.27 9.69
CA SER A 40 -0.30 1.85 8.62
C SER A 40 0.47 1.03 7.59
N VAL A 41 -0.12 -0.07 7.16
CA VAL A 41 0.44 -0.96 6.14
C VAL A 41 -0.41 -0.88 4.89
N ASN A 42 0.21 -0.61 3.75
CA ASN A 42 -0.40 -0.77 2.44
C ASN A 42 0.21 -1.98 1.75
N MET A 43 -0.62 -2.79 1.15
CA MET A 43 -0.17 -3.93 0.37
C MET A 43 -0.90 -3.94 -0.97
N TYR A 44 -0.11 -4.01 -2.04
CA TYR A 44 -0.62 -4.02 -3.41
C TYR A 44 -0.09 -5.22 -4.17
N ARG A 45 -0.88 -5.69 -5.12
CA ARG A 45 -0.49 -6.62 -6.16
C ARG A 45 -0.79 -5.99 -7.51
N PHE A 46 0.14 -6.08 -8.44
CA PHE A 46 0.00 -5.60 -9.82
C PHE A 46 0.46 -6.65 -10.81
N GLU A 47 -0.08 -6.59 -12.00
CA GLU A 47 0.56 -7.16 -13.18
C GLU A 47 1.25 -6.06 -13.97
N VAL A 48 2.53 -6.28 -14.22
CA VAL A 48 3.41 -5.37 -14.97
C VAL A 48 3.57 -5.94 -16.38
N PRO A 49 3.04 -5.29 -17.42
CA PRO A 49 3.25 -5.71 -18.81
C PRO A 49 4.75 -5.89 -19.14
N ALA A 50 5.07 -6.89 -19.95
CA ALA A 50 6.46 -7.24 -20.23
C ALA A 50 7.30 -6.08 -20.77
N GLU A 51 6.72 -5.27 -21.65
CA GLU A 51 7.32 -4.08 -22.22
C GLU A 51 7.55 -2.96 -21.22
N LEU A 52 6.87 -3.02 -20.08
CA LEU A 52 6.95 -2.01 -19.03
C LEU A 52 7.89 -2.38 -17.88
N GLN A 53 8.36 -3.60 -17.80
CA GLN A 53 9.13 -4.09 -16.65
C GLN A 53 10.39 -3.25 -16.38
N GLY A 54 11.13 -2.89 -17.41
CA GLY A 54 12.32 -2.05 -17.27
C GLY A 54 11.99 -0.67 -16.69
N THR A 55 10.96 -0.01 -17.25
CA THR A 55 10.50 1.30 -16.79
C THR A 55 9.92 1.22 -15.38
N TYR A 56 9.12 0.19 -15.08
CA TYR A 56 8.56 -0.05 -13.76
C TYR A 56 9.66 -0.20 -12.70
N ASN A 57 10.68 -0.99 -12.99
CA ASN A 57 11.79 -1.18 -12.06
C ASN A 57 12.56 0.12 -11.83
N SER A 58 12.89 0.86 -12.89
CA SER A 58 13.62 2.13 -12.76
C SER A 58 12.82 3.18 -12.00
N ALA A 59 11.56 3.38 -12.36
CA ALA A 59 10.68 4.34 -11.72
C ALA A 59 10.37 3.93 -10.27
N GLY A 60 10.19 2.63 -10.01
CA GLY A 60 10.00 2.08 -8.68
C GLY A 60 11.19 2.33 -7.77
N VAL A 61 12.41 2.00 -8.23
CA VAL A 61 13.64 2.27 -7.46
C VAL A 61 13.78 3.75 -7.16
N ALA A 62 13.55 4.62 -8.14
CA ALA A 62 13.63 6.07 -7.93
C ALA A 62 12.62 6.56 -6.87
N ASN A 63 11.36 6.08 -6.94
CA ASN A 63 10.33 6.42 -5.97
C ASN A 63 10.70 5.92 -4.57
N LEU A 64 11.03 4.65 -4.43
CA LEU A 64 11.35 4.05 -3.13
C LEU A 64 12.57 4.72 -2.48
N THR A 65 13.63 4.95 -3.25
CA THR A 65 14.84 5.61 -2.75
C THR A 65 14.52 7.03 -2.25
N ALA A 66 13.79 7.80 -3.05
CA ALA A 66 13.43 9.17 -2.66
C ALA A 66 12.50 9.19 -1.43
N SER A 67 11.58 8.23 -1.31
CA SER A 67 10.71 8.11 -0.14
C SER A 67 11.50 7.82 1.13
N MET A 68 12.41 6.85 1.07
CA MET A 68 13.23 6.51 2.23
C MET A 68 14.21 7.64 2.63
N GLU A 69 14.67 8.45 1.69
CA GLU A 69 15.58 9.56 1.95
C GLU A 69 14.88 10.84 2.42
N LYS A 70 13.68 11.11 1.93
CA LYS A 70 13.02 12.42 2.09
C LYS A 70 11.79 12.41 2.98
N GLU A 71 11.23 11.23 3.25
CA GLU A 71 9.99 11.08 4.00
C GLU A 71 10.26 10.44 5.37
N PRO A 72 10.43 11.21 6.43
CA PRO A 72 10.81 10.68 7.75
C PRO A 72 9.75 9.78 8.40
N ASN A 73 8.52 9.83 7.91
CA ASN A 73 7.40 9.03 8.41
C ASN A 73 7.06 7.83 7.51
N THR A 74 7.79 7.63 6.43
CA THR A 74 7.76 6.39 5.63
C THR A 74 8.77 5.42 6.24
N LEU A 75 8.26 4.37 6.88
CA LEU A 75 9.07 3.47 7.71
C LEU A 75 9.72 2.35 6.90
N SER A 76 9.02 1.84 5.89
CA SER A 76 9.53 0.77 5.03
C SER A 76 8.80 0.73 3.70
N MET A 77 9.52 0.42 2.63
CA MET A 77 8.96 0.17 1.30
C MET A 77 9.65 -1.03 0.67
N ASN A 78 8.87 -2.00 0.21
CA ASN A 78 9.37 -3.22 -0.38
C ASN A 78 8.63 -3.51 -1.68
N VAL A 79 9.38 -3.88 -2.72
CA VAL A 79 8.84 -4.39 -3.97
C VAL A 79 9.46 -5.74 -4.24
N ALA A 80 8.63 -6.72 -4.58
CA ALA A 80 9.07 -8.06 -4.94
C ALA A 80 8.31 -8.56 -6.16
N HIS A 81 9.00 -9.28 -7.03
CA HIS A 81 8.39 -10.04 -8.11
C HIS A 81 8.22 -11.51 -7.71
N VAL A 82 7.15 -12.11 -8.20
CA VAL A 82 6.94 -13.54 -7.97
C VAL A 82 8.02 -14.33 -8.69
N LYS A 83 8.68 -15.23 -7.97
CA LYS A 83 9.71 -16.10 -8.55
C LYS A 83 9.11 -16.94 -9.69
N GLY A 84 9.70 -16.83 -10.86
CA GLY A 84 9.20 -17.50 -12.07
C GLY A 84 8.07 -16.77 -12.81
N ASN A 85 7.55 -15.66 -12.24
CA ASN A 85 6.57 -14.80 -12.89
C ASN A 85 6.90 -13.31 -12.66
N PRO A 86 7.87 -12.74 -13.38
CA PRO A 86 8.31 -11.36 -13.17
C PRO A 86 7.25 -10.31 -13.52
N SER A 87 6.18 -10.69 -14.20
CA SER A 87 5.05 -9.80 -14.46
C SER A 87 4.23 -9.52 -13.20
N GLU A 88 4.24 -10.40 -12.22
CA GLU A 88 3.48 -10.25 -10.99
C GLU A 88 4.34 -9.60 -9.91
N SER A 89 3.92 -8.42 -9.46
CA SER A 89 4.63 -7.61 -8.48
C SER A 89 3.78 -7.35 -7.24
N TYR A 90 4.39 -7.48 -6.08
CA TYR A 90 3.84 -7.08 -4.79
C TYR A 90 4.60 -5.88 -4.26
N VAL A 91 3.86 -4.93 -3.70
CA VAL A 91 4.39 -3.75 -3.01
C VAL A 91 3.85 -3.76 -1.59
N VAL A 92 4.74 -3.64 -0.62
CA VAL A 92 4.40 -3.50 0.80
C VAL A 92 5.04 -2.22 1.31
N GLU A 93 4.21 -1.35 1.82
CA GLU A 93 4.59 -0.03 2.35
C GLU A 93 4.15 0.07 3.80
N ILE A 94 5.03 0.56 4.66
CA ILE A 94 4.74 0.78 6.07
C ILE A 94 4.99 2.24 6.38
N TYR A 95 3.98 2.88 6.94
CA TYR A 95 3.99 4.30 7.31
C TYR A 95 3.73 4.46 8.80
N LYS A 96 4.23 5.55 9.36
CA LYS A 96 3.99 5.88 10.76
C LYS A 96 2.51 6.05 11.09
N ASP A 97 1.77 6.67 10.17
CA ASP A 97 0.34 7.01 10.34
C ASP A 97 -0.29 7.29 8.97
N LEU A 98 -1.58 7.59 8.95
CA LEU A 98 -2.32 7.94 7.73
C LEU A 98 -1.84 9.26 7.10
N ALA A 99 -1.39 10.22 7.90
CA ALA A 99 -0.88 11.49 7.39
C ALA A 99 0.41 11.29 6.57
N ALA A 100 1.24 10.31 6.95
CA ALA A 100 2.42 9.93 6.18
C ALA A 100 2.06 9.36 4.80
N ILE A 101 1.01 8.55 4.71
CA ILE A 101 0.49 8.05 3.43
C ILE A 101 0.06 9.21 2.53
N ASP A 102 -0.66 10.17 3.09
CA ASP A 102 -1.12 11.33 2.35
C ASP A 102 0.04 12.23 1.89
N ALA A 103 1.07 12.38 2.71
CA ALA A 103 2.29 13.10 2.35
C ALA A 103 3.02 12.41 1.20
N HIS A 104 3.22 11.07 1.30
CA HIS A 104 3.83 10.28 0.24
C HIS A 104 3.08 10.43 -1.09
N ARG A 105 1.77 10.28 -1.08
CA ARG A 105 0.94 10.40 -2.30
C ARG A 105 1.01 11.76 -2.98
N LYS A 106 1.35 12.82 -2.24
CA LYS A 106 1.52 14.18 -2.75
C LYS A 106 2.95 14.50 -3.16
N SER A 107 3.90 13.61 -2.88
CA SER A 107 5.31 13.82 -3.19
C SER A 107 5.57 13.78 -4.70
N ASP A 108 6.56 14.57 -5.15
CA ASP A 108 6.91 14.65 -6.57
C ASP A 108 7.39 13.32 -7.12
N HIS A 109 8.13 12.53 -6.34
CA HIS A 109 8.64 11.23 -6.76
C HIS A 109 7.54 10.18 -6.90
N TYR A 110 6.54 10.17 -6.01
CA TYR A 110 5.36 9.33 -6.17
C TYR A 110 4.54 9.73 -7.40
N GLN A 111 4.31 11.03 -7.59
CA GLN A 111 3.58 11.52 -8.77
C GLN A 111 4.32 11.21 -10.07
N ALA A 112 5.65 11.31 -10.09
CA ALA A 112 6.45 10.89 -11.23
C ALA A 112 6.26 9.39 -11.54
N PHE A 113 6.34 8.52 -10.53
CA PHE A 113 6.09 7.09 -10.68
C PHE A 113 4.69 6.81 -11.23
N VAL A 114 3.66 7.44 -10.68
CA VAL A 114 2.26 7.26 -11.12
C VAL A 114 2.07 7.69 -12.57
N ASN A 115 2.64 8.83 -12.95
CA ASN A 115 2.53 9.36 -14.31
C ASN A 115 3.27 8.48 -15.33
N GLU A 116 4.40 7.92 -14.96
CA GLU A 116 5.24 7.13 -15.86
C GLU A 116 4.68 5.72 -16.09
N VAL A 117 4.31 5.03 -15.00
CA VAL A 117 3.90 3.62 -15.07
C VAL A 117 2.56 3.33 -14.44
N GLY A 118 2.14 4.11 -13.44
CA GLY A 118 1.00 3.79 -12.61
C GLY A 118 -0.29 3.50 -13.38
N SER A 119 -0.62 4.29 -14.40
CA SER A 119 -1.85 4.09 -15.21
C SER A 119 -1.79 2.86 -16.13
N LYS A 120 -0.60 2.32 -16.38
CA LYS A 120 -0.35 1.22 -17.31
C LYS A 120 -0.29 -0.15 -16.62
N LEU A 121 -0.23 -0.18 -15.29
CA LEU A 121 -0.28 -1.42 -14.52
C LEU A 121 -1.69 -2.04 -14.57
N THR A 122 -1.76 -3.35 -14.68
CA THR A 122 -3.02 -4.09 -14.80
C THR A 122 -3.28 -4.98 -13.58
N ASN A 123 -4.46 -5.60 -13.52
CA ASN A 123 -4.86 -6.53 -12.45
C ASN A 123 -4.50 -6.05 -11.03
N ARG A 124 -4.78 -4.78 -10.78
CA ARG A 124 -4.47 -4.15 -9.51
C ARG A 124 -5.35 -4.68 -8.41
N LYS A 125 -4.74 -5.10 -7.32
CA LYS A 125 -5.42 -5.44 -6.08
C LYS A 125 -4.75 -4.66 -4.95
N MET A 126 -5.54 -3.96 -4.17
CA MET A 126 -5.14 -3.42 -2.88
C MET A 126 -5.72 -4.35 -1.81
N TYR A 127 -4.89 -4.74 -0.86
CA TYR A 127 -5.33 -5.47 0.31
C TYR A 127 -5.56 -4.46 1.43
N ASP A 128 -6.77 -4.44 1.96
CA ASP A 128 -7.08 -3.68 3.17
C ASP A 128 -6.65 -4.53 4.37
N VAL A 129 -5.52 -4.17 4.95
CA VAL A 129 -4.88 -4.94 6.01
C VAL A 129 -4.72 -4.10 7.26
N GLN A 130 -4.90 -4.73 8.40
CA GLN A 130 -4.56 -4.18 9.70
C GLN A 130 -3.34 -4.92 10.23
N SER A 131 -2.29 -4.18 10.59
CA SER A 131 -1.12 -4.79 11.19
C SER A 131 -1.45 -5.30 12.60
N VAL A 132 -1.10 -6.56 12.85
CA VAL A 132 -1.23 -7.19 14.17
C VAL A 132 0.10 -7.12 14.90
N LEU A 133 1.18 -7.35 14.18
CA LEU A 133 2.54 -7.34 14.73
C LEU A 133 3.50 -6.85 13.64
N LEU A 134 4.29 -5.83 13.98
CA LEU A 134 5.39 -5.34 13.16
C LEU A 134 6.68 -5.48 13.97
N LEU A 135 7.62 -6.26 13.47
CA LEU A 135 8.92 -6.47 14.11
C LEU A 135 10.02 -6.23 13.08
N GLU A 136 11.02 -5.49 13.49
CA GLU A 136 12.22 -5.24 12.70
C GLU A 136 13.47 -5.33 13.57
N LYS A 137 14.62 -5.54 12.95
CA LYS A 137 15.90 -5.41 13.62
C LYS A 137 16.28 -3.94 13.73
N LYS A 138 17.06 -3.59 14.74
CA LYS A 138 17.55 -2.23 14.97
C LYS A 138 18.34 -1.66 13.78
N ASP A 139 19.08 -2.52 13.07
CA ASP A 139 19.79 -2.15 11.86
C ASP A 139 18.90 -2.48 10.67
N ALA A 140 18.33 -1.42 10.09
CA ALA A 140 17.46 -1.54 8.92
C ALA A 140 18.21 -2.20 7.74
N LEU A 141 17.47 -2.98 6.96
CA LEU A 141 17.97 -3.43 5.66
C LEU A 141 18.23 -2.20 4.80
N SER A 142 19.48 -2.04 4.38
CA SER A 142 19.77 -1.09 3.32
C SER A 142 19.14 -1.57 2.02
N ILE A 143 18.82 -0.64 1.13
CA ILE A 143 18.25 -0.94 -0.17
C ILE A 143 19.22 -1.85 -0.93
N VAL A 144 18.81 -3.08 -1.17
CA VAL A 144 19.55 -4.01 -2.00
C VAL A 144 18.70 -4.36 -3.20
N ASN A 145 19.02 -3.77 -4.34
CA ASN A 145 18.38 -4.07 -5.60
C ASN A 145 19.26 -5.02 -6.43
N ASP A 146 19.73 -6.11 -5.83
CA ASP A 146 20.61 -7.08 -6.50
C ASP A 146 19.85 -8.32 -7.00
N GLY A 147 18.55 -8.39 -6.76
CA GLY A 147 17.71 -9.54 -7.13
C GLY A 147 18.00 -10.81 -6.33
N LYS A 148 18.86 -10.75 -5.30
CA LYS A 148 19.25 -11.89 -4.48
C LYS A 148 18.46 -11.97 -3.17
N ALA A 149 17.89 -10.86 -2.73
CA ALA A 149 17.04 -10.85 -1.54
C ALA A 149 15.79 -11.72 -1.78
N VAL A 150 15.47 -12.58 -0.83
CA VAL A 150 14.28 -13.43 -0.87
C VAL A 150 13.26 -12.89 0.13
N VAL A 151 12.09 -12.57 -0.39
CA VAL A 151 10.92 -12.18 0.42
C VAL A 151 9.89 -13.30 0.31
N THR A 152 9.37 -13.75 1.43
CA THR A 152 8.26 -14.70 1.45
C THR A 152 7.00 -13.98 1.93
N LEU A 153 5.96 -14.03 1.09
CA LEU A 153 4.63 -13.62 1.44
C LEU A 153 3.76 -14.87 1.54
N THR A 154 3.13 -15.06 2.68
CA THR A 154 2.22 -16.18 2.90
C THR A 154 0.82 -15.65 3.14
N GLU A 155 -0.13 -16.09 2.33
CA GLU A 155 -1.56 -15.82 2.52
C GLU A 155 -2.22 -17.10 3.06
N PHE A 156 -2.98 -16.97 4.13
CA PHE A 156 -3.78 -18.06 4.67
C PHE A 156 -5.10 -17.53 5.24
N THR A 157 -6.13 -18.37 5.19
CA THR A 157 -7.44 -18.07 5.75
C THR A 157 -7.58 -18.74 7.10
N VAL A 158 -8.01 -18.00 8.09
CA VAL A 158 -8.26 -18.48 9.45
C VAL A 158 -9.77 -18.43 9.72
N ASN A 159 -10.32 -19.47 10.35
CA ASN A 159 -11.69 -19.42 10.82
C ASN A 159 -11.85 -18.36 11.90
N SER A 160 -13.00 -17.68 11.92
CA SER A 160 -13.26 -16.60 12.87
C SER A 160 -13.08 -17.02 14.34
N ASN A 161 -13.30 -18.29 14.67
CA ASN A 161 -13.15 -18.84 16.02
C ASN A 161 -11.69 -19.08 16.42
N ASP A 162 -10.76 -19.07 15.46
CA ASP A 162 -9.33 -19.40 15.66
C ASP A 162 -8.44 -18.16 15.57
N ILE A 163 -9.01 -16.97 15.36
CA ILE A 163 -8.26 -15.71 15.18
C ILE A 163 -7.35 -15.45 16.40
N ASP A 164 -7.88 -15.58 17.61
CA ASP A 164 -7.11 -15.34 18.84
C ASP A 164 -5.91 -16.30 18.99
N ALA A 165 -6.00 -17.51 18.44
CA ALA A 165 -4.90 -18.48 18.50
C ALA A 165 -3.77 -18.13 17.53
N VAL A 166 -4.06 -17.45 16.44
CA VAL A 166 -3.09 -17.04 15.43
C VAL A 166 -2.39 -15.73 15.80
N GLN A 167 -3.05 -14.90 16.64
CA GLN A 167 -2.53 -13.60 17.08
C GLN A 167 -1.64 -13.68 18.33
N ARG A 168 -1.46 -14.84 18.92
CA ARG A 168 -0.59 -15.09 20.09
C ARG A 168 0.79 -15.56 19.67
#